data_a29d5616b8212ef0ce03bdfceee8d100
#
_entry.id   a29d5616b8212ef0ce03bdfceee8d100
#
_cell.length_a   1.000
_cell.length_b   1.000
_cell.length_c   1.000
_cell.angle_alpha   90.00
_cell.angle_beta   90.00
_cell.angle_gamma   90.00
#
_symmetry.space_group_name_H-M   'P 1'
#
loop_
_entity.id
_entity.type
_entity.pdbx_description
1 polymer ?
#
loop_
_entity_poly.entity_id
_entity_poly.type
_entity_poly.pdbx_seq_one_letter_code
_entity_poly.pdbx_strand_id
1 'polypeptide(L)'
;MQTLLTHPFRAVLFDMDNTLFDFVGAMLNACSAAVAFLECGTAEELLGYYLRTKYHFEDNTNLQDFMIAHNCFTVERYFRAAELFDTAKIQDLKPYDGIPEVLSTLKEAGYTLGIVTDAVSFDAEKRLDVCGLKPYFNICVCYDQVGYKKPHTAPFEEALYLADVMPYEAVFVGDSLRRDIAPAAALGMTPVYAKYGDRNFFETAPPQTPGKTLAAETPKDIVKLLL
;
A
#
# COMPACT_ATOMS: atom_id res chain seq x y z
N MET A 1 -21.24 6.93 28.66
CA MET A 1 -20.66 8.28 28.57
C MET A 1 -19.66 8.20 27.42
N GLN A 2 -20.02 8.67 26.22
CA GLN A 2 -19.07 8.74 25.10
C GLN A 2 -18.02 9.79 25.47
N THR A 3 -16.77 9.39 25.51
CA THR A 3 -15.64 10.31 25.65
C THR A 3 -15.63 11.15 24.37
N LEU A 4 -15.97 12.43 24.50
CA LEU A 4 -15.86 13.39 23.40
C LEU A 4 -14.38 13.42 22.99
N LEU A 5 -14.10 13.01 21.76
CA LEU A 5 -12.78 13.13 21.15
C LEU A 5 -12.35 14.61 21.28
N THR A 6 -11.27 14.85 22.02
CA THR A 6 -10.66 16.19 22.14
C THR A 6 -9.84 16.56 20.91
N HIS A 7 -9.71 15.61 19.95
CA HIS A 7 -8.99 15.78 18.69
C HIS A 7 -9.97 16.12 17.55
N PRO A 8 -9.56 16.99 16.60
CA PRO A 8 -10.41 17.40 15.49
C PRO A 8 -10.69 16.26 14.49
N PHE A 9 -9.90 15.17 14.54
CA PHE A 9 -9.99 14.09 13.57
C PHE A 9 -11.04 13.06 13.98
N ARG A 10 -11.78 12.56 12.97
CA ARG A 10 -12.80 11.50 13.08
C ARG A 10 -12.43 10.24 12.30
N ALA A 11 -11.61 10.37 11.26
CA ALA A 11 -11.19 9.27 10.44
C ALA A 11 -9.66 9.22 10.25
N VAL A 12 -9.11 8.00 10.19
CA VAL A 12 -7.73 7.75 9.77
C VAL A 12 -7.76 6.81 8.56
N LEU A 13 -7.35 7.34 7.41
CA LEU A 13 -7.29 6.62 6.15
C LEU A 13 -5.85 6.20 5.88
N PHE A 14 -5.65 4.99 5.42
CA PHE A 14 -4.34 4.40 5.17
C PHE A 14 -4.18 4.03 3.71
N ASP A 15 -3.00 4.26 3.17
CA ASP A 15 -2.52 3.43 2.08
C ASP A 15 -2.28 2.00 2.60
N MET A 16 -2.17 1.03 1.69
CA MET A 16 -2.07 -0.37 2.04
C MET A 16 -0.64 -0.92 1.87
N ASP A 17 -0.17 -0.96 0.64
CA ASP A 17 1.10 -1.60 0.27
C ASP A 17 2.29 -0.72 0.71
N ASN A 18 3.27 -1.29 1.42
CA ASN A 18 4.39 -0.62 2.07
C ASN A 18 4.00 0.36 3.21
N THR A 19 2.72 0.52 3.49
CA THR A 19 2.23 1.27 4.65
C THR A 19 1.79 0.34 5.79
N LEU A 20 1.06 -0.73 5.47
CA LEU A 20 0.62 -1.72 6.45
C LEU A 20 1.54 -2.95 6.52
N PHE A 21 2.20 -3.30 5.42
CA PHE A 21 3.11 -4.44 5.26
C PHE A 21 4.14 -4.18 4.14
N ASP A 22 5.29 -4.88 4.17
CA ASP A 22 6.36 -4.75 3.16
C ASP A 22 5.99 -5.51 1.87
N PHE A 23 5.26 -4.84 0.98
CA PHE A 23 4.83 -5.44 -0.27
C PHE A 23 5.97 -5.55 -1.30
N VAL A 24 6.92 -4.62 -1.31
CA VAL A 24 8.11 -4.73 -2.18
C VAL A 24 8.97 -5.91 -1.76
N GLY A 25 9.13 -6.17 -0.46
CA GLY A 25 9.78 -7.38 0.05
C GLY A 25 9.06 -8.65 -0.37
N ALA A 26 7.71 -8.67 -0.31
CA ALA A 26 6.90 -9.78 -0.79
C ALA A 26 7.07 -10.02 -2.30
N MET A 27 7.14 -8.97 -3.11
CA MET A 27 7.44 -9.06 -4.55
C MET A 27 8.83 -9.63 -4.81
N LEU A 28 9.84 -9.27 -4.02
CA LEU A 28 11.19 -9.84 -4.16
C LEU A 28 11.21 -11.33 -3.81
N ASN A 29 10.48 -11.77 -2.79
CA ASN A 29 10.31 -13.18 -2.45
C ASN A 29 9.61 -13.94 -3.59
N ALA A 30 8.58 -13.35 -4.19
CA ALA A 30 7.90 -13.91 -5.35
C ALA A 30 8.84 -14.04 -6.57
N CYS A 31 9.66 -13.02 -6.83
CA CYS A 31 10.70 -13.07 -7.85
C CYS A 31 11.69 -14.21 -7.57
N SER A 32 12.11 -14.40 -6.32
CA SER A 32 13.02 -15.47 -5.92
C SER A 32 12.44 -16.85 -6.21
N ALA A 33 11.15 -17.07 -5.91
CA ALA A 33 10.47 -18.34 -6.20
C ALA A 33 10.38 -18.62 -7.71
N ALA A 34 10.05 -17.60 -8.51
CA ALA A 34 9.97 -17.73 -9.96
C ALA A 34 11.34 -18.02 -10.58
N VAL A 35 12.38 -17.28 -10.21
CA VAL A 35 13.76 -17.43 -10.73
C VAL A 35 14.36 -18.77 -10.33
N ALA A 36 14.11 -19.26 -9.12
CA ALA A 36 14.55 -20.59 -8.68
C ALA A 36 13.97 -21.72 -9.56
N PHE A 37 12.72 -21.60 -9.99
CA PHE A 37 12.10 -22.54 -10.93
C PHE A 37 12.63 -22.37 -12.37
N LEU A 38 12.84 -21.12 -12.78
CA LEU A 38 13.27 -20.81 -14.15
C LEU A 38 14.76 -21.13 -14.38
N GLU A 39 15.57 -21.20 -13.33
CA GLU A 39 17.02 -21.39 -13.37
C GLU A 39 17.73 -20.37 -14.28
N CYS A 40 17.22 -19.11 -14.32
CA CYS A 40 17.80 -18.03 -15.12
C CYS A 40 17.61 -16.66 -14.47
N GLY A 41 18.62 -15.78 -14.58
CA GLY A 41 18.65 -14.44 -13.99
C GLY A 41 18.69 -14.41 -12.47
N THR A 42 18.36 -13.26 -11.87
CA THR A 42 18.26 -13.08 -10.43
C THR A 42 16.92 -12.49 -10.00
N ALA A 43 16.57 -12.59 -8.72
CA ALA A 43 15.33 -12.06 -8.18
C ALA A 43 15.26 -10.52 -8.30
N GLU A 44 16.38 -9.85 -8.05
CA GLU A 44 16.51 -8.39 -8.17
C GLU A 44 16.35 -7.93 -9.61
N GLU A 45 16.90 -8.71 -10.55
CA GLU A 45 16.76 -8.44 -11.96
C GLU A 45 15.29 -8.58 -12.40
N LEU A 46 14.60 -9.65 -12.01
CA LEU A 46 13.18 -9.82 -12.27
C LEU A 46 12.34 -8.73 -11.59
N LEU A 47 12.63 -8.36 -10.35
CA LEU A 47 11.97 -7.22 -9.67
C LEU A 47 12.17 -5.93 -10.47
N GLY A 48 13.35 -5.70 -11.06
CA GLY A 48 13.62 -4.58 -11.96
C GLY A 48 12.66 -4.54 -13.16
N TYR A 49 12.24 -5.68 -13.68
CA TYR A 49 11.21 -5.73 -14.75
C TYR A 49 9.86 -5.23 -14.26
N TYR A 50 9.43 -5.55 -13.06
CA TYR A 50 8.19 -5.03 -12.47
C TYR A 50 8.28 -3.54 -12.14
N LEU A 51 9.44 -3.04 -11.71
CA LEU A 51 9.65 -1.63 -11.36
C LEU A 51 9.80 -0.67 -12.55
N ARG A 52 10.07 -1.16 -13.76
CA ARG A 52 10.36 -0.32 -14.96
C ARG A 52 9.17 0.44 -15.56
N THR A 53 7.99 0.38 -14.94
CA THR A 53 6.76 1.12 -15.34
C THR A 53 6.24 0.86 -16.78
N LYS A 54 6.77 -0.16 -17.48
CA LYS A 54 6.31 -0.55 -18.82
C LYS A 54 4.89 -1.12 -18.79
N TYR A 55 4.62 -1.93 -17.78
CA TYR A 55 3.30 -2.48 -17.44
C TYR A 55 2.93 -2.08 -16.00
N HIS A 56 1.76 -2.47 -15.53
CA HIS A 56 1.44 -2.32 -14.11
C HIS A 56 2.40 -3.12 -13.23
N PHE A 57 2.64 -2.62 -12.01
CA PHE A 57 3.59 -3.20 -11.07
C PHE A 57 3.33 -4.68 -10.74
N GLU A 58 2.09 -5.14 -10.86
CA GLU A 58 1.72 -6.54 -10.61
C GLU A 58 1.38 -7.34 -11.88
N ASP A 59 1.61 -6.77 -13.05
CA ASP A 59 1.30 -7.41 -14.32
C ASP A 59 2.35 -8.47 -14.68
N ASN A 60 1.93 -9.74 -14.76
CA ASN A 60 2.81 -10.87 -15.10
C ASN A 60 3.37 -10.82 -16.53
N THR A 61 2.96 -9.85 -17.37
CA THR A 61 3.68 -9.54 -18.63
C THR A 61 5.12 -9.12 -18.36
N ASN A 62 5.43 -8.58 -17.17
CA ASN A 62 6.79 -8.30 -16.73
C ASN A 62 7.63 -9.59 -16.62
N LEU A 63 7.05 -10.66 -16.05
CA LEU A 63 7.68 -11.98 -15.98
C LEU A 63 7.89 -12.57 -17.41
N GLN A 64 6.91 -12.42 -18.29
CA GLN A 64 7.03 -12.87 -19.67
C GLN A 64 8.20 -12.17 -20.39
N ASP A 65 8.30 -10.85 -20.29
CA ASP A 65 9.40 -10.08 -20.89
C ASP A 65 10.77 -10.52 -20.34
N PHE A 66 10.86 -10.74 -19.03
CA PHE A 66 12.06 -11.28 -18.40
C PHE A 66 12.45 -12.65 -18.97
N MET A 67 11.50 -13.57 -19.06
CA MET A 67 11.74 -14.91 -19.61
C MET A 67 12.18 -14.88 -21.08
N ILE A 68 11.61 -13.99 -21.89
CA ILE A 68 12.01 -13.79 -23.29
C ILE A 68 13.46 -13.28 -23.35
N ALA A 69 13.80 -12.29 -22.54
CA ALA A 69 15.16 -11.70 -22.51
C ALA A 69 16.23 -12.74 -22.12
N HIS A 70 15.86 -13.70 -21.26
CA HIS A 70 16.76 -14.78 -20.82
C HIS A 70 16.67 -16.05 -21.68
N ASN A 71 15.95 -16.04 -22.83
CA ASN A 71 15.77 -17.18 -23.73
C ASN A 71 15.21 -18.44 -23.01
N CYS A 72 14.41 -18.26 -21.95
CA CYS A 72 13.83 -19.36 -21.16
C CYS A 72 12.29 -19.43 -21.26
N PHE A 73 11.67 -18.65 -22.16
CA PHE A 73 10.23 -18.60 -22.34
C PHE A 73 9.69 -19.84 -23.07
N THR A 74 8.76 -20.52 -22.42
CA THR A 74 7.74 -21.37 -23.02
C THR A 74 6.41 -21.10 -22.34
N VAL A 75 5.30 -21.36 -23.00
CA VAL A 75 3.95 -21.13 -22.41
C VAL A 75 3.77 -21.92 -21.11
N GLU A 76 4.20 -23.17 -21.08
CA GLU A 76 4.09 -24.04 -19.88
C GLU A 76 4.95 -23.49 -18.72
N ARG A 77 6.21 -23.14 -18.98
CA ARG A 77 7.09 -22.56 -17.96
C ARG A 77 6.58 -21.22 -17.43
N TYR A 78 6.02 -20.39 -18.32
CA TYR A 78 5.43 -19.11 -17.92
C TYR A 78 4.28 -19.30 -16.92
N PHE A 79 3.30 -20.15 -17.24
CA PHE A 79 2.17 -20.36 -16.32
C PHE A 79 2.63 -20.93 -14.99
N ARG A 80 3.60 -21.85 -14.98
CA ARG A 80 4.12 -22.40 -13.72
C ARG A 80 4.92 -21.38 -12.92
N ALA A 81 5.76 -20.58 -13.56
CA ALA A 81 6.49 -19.51 -12.90
C ALA A 81 5.55 -18.43 -12.33
N ALA A 82 4.51 -18.05 -13.06
CA ALA A 82 3.49 -17.10 -12.60
C ALA A 82 2.71 -17.64 -11.39
N GLU A 83 2.32 -18.92 -11.39
CA GLU A 83 1.66 -19.56 -10.24
C GLU A 83 2.55 -19.56 -8.99
N LEU A 84 3.83 -19.89 -9.14
CA LEU A 84 4.80 -19.86 -8.04
C LEU A 84 5.02 -18.43 -7.51
N PHE A 85 5.13 -17.47 -8.43
CA PHE A 85 5.24 -16.05 -8.11
C PHE A 85 4.02 -15.56 -7.32
N ASP A 86 2.80 -15.78 -7.83
CA ASP A 86 1.57 -15.31 -7.19
C ASP A 86 1.32 -15.99 -5.82
N THR A 87 1.75 -17.25 -5.68
CA THR A 87 1.67 -17.97 -4.41
C THR A 87 2.66 -17.36 -3.40
N ALA A 88 3.93 -17.23 -3.76
CA ALA A 88 4.97 -16.72 -2.88
C ALA A 88 4.76 -15.27 -2.48
N LYS A 89 4.21 -14.42 -3.37
CA LYS A 89 3.86 -13.02 -3.12
C LYS A 89 2.96 -12.84 -1.89
N ILE A 90 2.11 -13.81 -1.60
CA ILE A 90 1.10 -13.72 -0.54
C ILE A 90 1.47 -14.58 0.68
N GLN A 91 2.15 -15.71 0.48
CA GLN A 91 2.33 -16.75 1.49
C GLN A 91 2.95 -16.23 2.80
N ASP A 92 3.95 -15.34 2.72
CA ASP A 92 4.70 -14.83 3.87
C ASP A 92 4.42 -13.34 4.15
N LEU A 93 3.38 -12.78 3.54
CA LEU A 93 3.02 -11.39 3.75
C LEU A 93 2.56 -11.19 5.20
N LYS A 94 3.21 -10.25 5.91
CA LYS A 94 2.92 -9.93 7.31
C LYS A 94 2.87 -8.42 7.51
N PRO A 95 2.02 -7.95 8.43
CA PRO A 95 2.03 -6.55 8.83
C PRO A 95 3.40 -6.11 9.34
N TYR A 96 3.74 -4.85 9.16
CA TYR A 96 4.86 -4.26 9.89
C TYR A 96 4.63 -4.39 11.40
N ASP A 97 5.73 -4.54 12.14
CA ASP A 97 5.68 -4.68 13.60
C ASP A 97 4.99 -3.47 14.25
N GLY A 98 3.93 -3.75 14.98
CA GLY A 98 3.13 -2.74 15.68
C GLY A 98 1.90 -2.25 14.91
N ILE A 99 1.69 -2.59 13.64
CA ILE A 99 0.49 -2.21 12.88
C ILE A 99 -0.80 -2.71 13.52
N PRO A 100 -0.95 -4.00 13.90
CA PRO A 100 -2.18 -4.46 14.54
C PRO A 100 -2.51 -3.69 15.82
N GLU A 101 -1.51 -3.39 16.65
CA GLU A 101 -1.66 -2.63 17.89
C GLU A 101 -2.06 -1.18 17.62
N VAL A 102 -1.46 -0.55 16.61
CA VAL A 102 -1.81 0.82 16.18
C VAL A 102 -3.27 0.87 15.73
N LEU A 103 -3.70 -0.06 14.86
CA LEU A 103 -5.08 -0.10 14.36
C LEU A 103 -6.08 -0.36 15.50
N SER A 104 -5.76 -1.27 16.43
CA SER A 104 -6.60 -1.52 17.61
C SER A 104 -6.75 -0.25 18.47
N THR A 105 -5.62 0.41 18.77
CA THR A 105 -5.60 1.62 19.59
C THR A 105 -6.42 2.76 18.97
N LEU A 106 -6.27 2.98 17.66
CA LEU A 106 -7.04 4.00 16.94
C LEU A 106 -8.54 3.66 16.92
N LYS A 107 -8.89 2.40 16.73
CA LYS A 107 -10.29 1.95 16.73
C LYS A 107 -10.92 2.09 18.12
N GLU A 108 -10.19 1.77 19.19
CA GLU A 108 -10.63 1.95 20.58
C GLU A 108 -10.77 3.43 20.95
N ALA A 109 -9.94 4.31 20.36
CA ALA A 109 -10.08 5.76 20.50
C ALA A 109 -11.28 6.34 19.72
N GLY A 110 -12.00 5.54 18.94
CA GLY A 110 -13.23 5.92 18.25
C GLY A 110 -13.04 6.44 16.83
N TYR A 111 -11.86 6.29 16.24
CA TYR A 111 -11.64 6.65 14.83
C TYR A 111 -12.32 5.67 13.88
N THR A 112 -12.89 6.19 12.79
CA THR A 112 -13.23 5.40 11.61
C THR A 112 -11.95 5.09 10.84
N LEU A 113 -11.67 3.79 10.59
CA LEU A 113 -10.48 3.37 9.84
C LEU A 113 -10.87 2.98 8.42
N GLY A 114 -10.12 3.48 7.45
CA GLY A 114 -10.32 3.18 6.03
C GLY A 114 -9.02 2.95 5.28
N ILE A 115 -9.14 2.31 4.12
CA ILE A 115 -8.04 2.05 3.17
C ILE A 115 -8.32 2.78 1.86
N VAL A 116 -7.26 3.33 1.25
CA VAL A 116 -7.25 3.86 -0.11
C VAL A 116 -6.05 3.27 -0.84
N THR A 117 -6.29 2.33 -1.75
CA THR A 117 -5.23 1.57 -2.42
C THR A 117 -5.33 1.61 -3.94
N ASP A 118 -4.17 1.51 -4.61
CA ASP A 118 -4.07 1.35 -6.07
C ASP A 118 -4.26 -0.13 -6.52
N ALA A 119 -4.38 -1.06 -5.57
CA ALA A 119 -4.70 -2.46 -5.84
C ALA A 119 -6.17 -2.62 -6.29
N VAL A 120 -6.46 -3.71 -7.01
CA VAL A 120 -7.83 -4.12 -7.28
C VAL A 120 -8.43 -4.79 -6.04
N SER A 121 -9.77 -4.76 -5.91
CA SER A 121 -10.49 -5.23 -4.72
C SER A 121 -10.14 -6.66 -4.33
N PHE A 122 -10.05 -7.56 -5.30
CA PHE A 122 -9.71 -8.97 -5.06
C PHE A 122 -8.33 -9.14 -4.39
N ASP A 123 -7.32 -8.41 -4.88
CA ASP A 123 -5.95 -8.50 -4.33
C ASP A 123 -5.84 -7.80 -2.98
N ALA A 124 -6.51 -6.66 -2.82
CA ALA A 124 -6.56 -5.94 -1.55
C ALA A 124 -7.19 -6.79 -0.45
N GLU A 125 -8.36 -7.40 -0.70
CA GLU A 125 -9.02 -8.29 0.25
C GLU A 125 -8.13 -9.47 0.65
N LYS A 126 -7.53 -10.13 -0.33
CA LYS A 126 -6.65 -11.28 -0.09
C LYS A 126 -5.46 -10.92 0.81
N ARG A 127 -4.81 -9.76 0.58
CA ARG A 127 -3.69 -9.28 1.41
C ARG A 127 -4.13 -8.96 2.84
N LEU A 128 -5.25 -8.26 2.98
CA LEU A 128 -5.81 -7.92 4.28
C LEU A 128 -6.23 -9.15 5.08
N ASP A 129 -6.81 -10.17 4.44
CA ASP A 129 -7.20 -11.42 5.07
C ASP A 129 -5.98 -12.20 5.55
N VAL A 130 -4.95 -12.37 4.71
CA VAL A 130 -3.71 -13.08 5.09
C VAL A 130 -2.98 -12.36 6.23
N CYS A 131 -2.97 -11.02 6.21
CA CYS A 131 -2.36 -10.22 7.28
C CYS A 131 -3.24 -10.12 8.54
N GLY A 132 -4.47 -10.63 8.54
CA GLY A 132 -5.41 -10.50 9.66
C GLY A 132 -5.87 -9.08 9.93
N LEU A 133 -5.74 -8.17 8.94
CA LEU A 133 -6.02 -6.74 9.12
C LEU A 133 -7.43 -6.33 8.69
N LYS A 134 -8.13 -7.14 7.89
CA LYS A 134 -9.47 -6.81 7.38
C LYS A 134 -10.47 -6.38 8.47
N PRO A 135 -10.54 -6.99 9.67
CA PRO A 135 -11.50 -6.61 10.70
C PRO A 135 -11.33 -5.21 11.28
N TYR A 136 -10.19 -4.56 11.07
CA TYR A 136 -9.96 -3.21 11.58
C TYR A 136 -10.63 -2.13 10.72
N PHE A 137 -10.82 -2.39 9.42
CA PHE A 137 -11.24 -1.39 8.46
C PHE A 137 -12.73 -1.46 8.16
N ASN A 138 -13.39 -0.31 8.18
CA ASN A 138 -14.79 -0.13 7.82
C ASN A 138 -14.95 0.23 6.33
N ILE A 139 -13.91 0.79 5.74
CA ILE A 139 -13.88 1.36 4.39
C ILE A 139 -12.67 0.80 3.67
N CYS A 140 -12.85 0.38 2.42
CA CYS A 140 -11.75 -0.01 1.54
C CYS A 140 -12.07 0.51 0.12
N VAL A 141 -11.33 1.52 -0.31
CA VAL A 141 -11.44 2.12 -1.64
C VAL A 141 -10.31 1.58 -2.51
N CYS A 142 -10.66 0.82 -3.52
CA CYS A 142 -9.76 0.15 -4.45
C CYS A 142 -9.82 0.79 -5.85
N TYR A 143 -8.77 0.60 -6.63
CA TYR A 143 -8.66 1.15 -7.98
C TYR A 143 -9.86 0.78 -8.88
N ASP A 144 -10.27 -0.49 -8.90
CA ASP A 144 -11.35 -0.98 -9.76
C ASP A 144 -12.74 -0.47 -9.39
N GLN A 145 -12.91 0.08 -8.18
CA GLN A 145 -14.16 0.71 -7.74
C GLN A 145 -14.29 2.16 -8.23
N VAL A 146 -13.16 2.89 -8.30
CA VAL A 146 -13.14 4.33 -8.63
C VAL A 146 -12.66 4.60 -10.05
N GLY A 147 -11.83 3.70 -10.61
CA GLY A 147 -11.24 3.83 -11.94
C GLY A 147 -10.04 4.78 -12.02
N TYR A 148 -9.62 5.36 -10.90
CA TYR A 148 -8.47 6.25 -10.79
C TYR A 148 -7.48 5.74 -9.75
N LYS A 149 -6.17 5.90 -10.04
CA LYS A 149 -5.08 5.63 -9.10
C LYS A 149 -4.58 6.90 -8.45
N LYS A 150 -4.00 6.80 -7.28
CA LYS A 150 -3.23 7.88 -6.65
C LYS A 150 -2.05 8.28 -7.56
N PRO A 151 -1.76 9.56 -7.74
CA PRO A 151 -2.15 10.74 -6.94
C PRO A 151 -3.45 11.44 -7.37
N HIS A 152 -4.31 10.83 -8.20
CA HIS A 152 -5.62 11.43 -8.49
C HIS A 152 -6.43 11.56 -7.20
N THR A 153 -7.23 12.65 -7.05
CA THR A 153 -7.96 12.92 -5.81
C THR A 153 -9.16 12.02 -5.59
N ALA A 154 -9.77 11.49 -6.66
CA ALA A 154 -11.01 10.71 -6.61
C ALA A 154 -11.00 9.55 -5.58
N PRO A 155 -9.93 8.72 -5.43
CA PRO A 155 -9.92 7.69 -4.39
C PRO A 155 -10.00 8.24 -2.96
N PHE A 156 -9.38 9.40 -2.71
CA PHE A 156 -9.43 10.07 -1.41
C PHE A 156 -10.82 10.67 -1.14
N GLU A 157 -11.41 11.32 -2.15
CA GLU A 157 -12.76 11.92 -2.08
C GLU A 157 -13.80 10.86 -1.81
N GLU A 158 -13.71 9.69 -2.47
CA GLU A 158 -14.60 8.54 -2.20
C GLU A 158 -14.45 8.03 -0.77
N ALA A 159 -13.22 7.90 -0.26
CA ALA A 159 -13.00 7.45 1.10
C ALA A 159 -13.53 8.45 2.14
N LEU A 160 -13.38 9.75 1.91
CA LEU A 160 -13.95 10.81 2.75
C LEU A 160 -15.48 10.76 2.75
N TYR A 161 -16.09 10.56 1.57
CA TYR A 161 -17.53 10.40 1.43
C TYR A 161 -18.05 9.19 2.20
N LEU A 162 -17.42 8.03 2.06
CA LEU A 162 -17.80 6.81 2.79
C LEU A 162 -17.57 6.91 4.29
N ALA A 163 -16.59 7.70 4.73
CA ALA A 163 -16.33 7.96 6.15
C ALA A 163 -17.28 9.00 6.77
N ASP A 164 -18.05 9.70 5.95
CA ASP A 164 -18.90 10.83 6.36
C ASP A 164 -18.12 11.91 7.13
N VAL A 165 -16.99 12.34 6.58
CA VAL A 165 -16.11 13.35 7.18
C VAL A 165 -15.65 14.38 6.14
N MET A 166 -15.39 15.60 6.63
CA MET A 166 -14.71 16.62 5.85
C MET A 166 -13.19 16.36 5.80
N PRO A 167 -12.46 16.82 4.77
CA PRO A 167 -11.01 16.59 4.67
C PRO A 167 -10.22 16.99 5.93
N TYR A 168 -10.55 18.11 6.54
CA TYR A 168 -9.86 18.59 7.77
C TYR A 168 -10.15 17.73 9.02
N GLU A 169 -11.15 16.85 8.97
CA GLU A 169 -11.47 15.87 10.01
C GLU A 169 -10.79 14.51 9.78
N ALA A 170 -10.00 14.38 8.72
CA ALA A 170 -9.35 13.13 8.32
C ALA A 170 -7.83 13.25 8.33
N VAL A 171 -7.19 12.15 8.75
CA VAL A 171 -5.76 11.92 8.60
C VAL A 171 -5.57 10.92 7.47
N PHE A 172 -4.53 11.12 6.65
CA PHE A 172 -4.08 10.13 5.67
C PHE A 172 -2.67 9.65 5.97
N VAL A 173 -2.48 8.35 6.10
CA VAL A 173 -1.19 7.71 6.38
C VAL A 173 -0.74 6.96 5.13
N GLY A 174 0.46 7.26 4.61
CA GLY A 174 1.00 6.58 3.42
C GLY A 174 2.50 6.70 3.27
N ASP A 175 3.11 5.79 2.49
CA ASP A 175 4.56 5.69 2.29
C ASP A 175 5.10 6.57 1.16
N SER A 176 4.26 7.07 0.26
CA SER A 176 4.69 7.82 -0.91
C SER A 176 4.38 9.31 -0.77
N LEU A 177 5.44 10.14 -0.77
CA LEU A 177 5.27 11.60 -0.75
C LEU A 177 4.44 12.09 -1.94
N ARG A 178 4.62 11.48 -3.12
CA ARG A 178 3.94 11.88 -4.35
C ARG A 178 2.53 11.32 -4.47
N ARG A 179 2.33 10.03 -4.18
CA ARG A 179 1.04 9.34 -4.41
C ARG A 179 0.06 9.54 -3.26
N ASP A 180 0.56 9.69 -2.03
CA ASP A 180 -0.24 9.70 -0.81
C ASP A 180 -0.27 11.08 -0.15
N ILE A 181 0.90 11.60 0.19
CA ILE A 181 1.03 12.75 1.07
C ILE A 181 0.64 14.05 0.35
N ALA A 182 1.16 14.28 -0.87
CA ALA A 182 0.87 15.50 -1.61
C ALA A 182 -0.63 15.64 -1.96
N PRO A 183 -1.33 14.63 -2.51
CA PRO A 183 -2.76 14.76 -2.82
C PRO A 183 -3.62 14.85 -1.56
N ALA A 184 -3.32 14.13 -0.48
CA ALA A 184 -4.05 14.25 0.79
C ALA A 184 -3.94 15.67 1.36
N ALA A 185 -2.73 16.25 1.38
CA ALA A 185 -2.51 17.63 1.82
C ALA A 185 -3.23 18.64 0.93
N ALA A 186 -3.23 18.45 -0.38
CA ALA A 186 -3.91 19.32 -1.34
C ALA A 186 -5.43 19.34 -1.15
N LEU A 187 -6.03 18.24 -0.71
CA LEU A 187 -7.43 18.14 -0.34
C LEU A 187 -7.76 18.77 1.02
N GLY A 188 -6.75 19.09 1.84
CA GLY A 188 -6.93 19.63 3.19
C GLY A 188 -7.00 18.58 4.30
N MET A 189 -6.63 17.33 4.02
CA MET A 189 -6.41 16.30 5.03
C MET A 189 -5.10 16.56 5.79
N THR A 190 -4.95 15.95 6.97
CA THR A 190 -3.66 15.94 7.67
C THR A 190 -2.83 14.74 7.20
N PRO A 191 -1.72 14.95 6.46
CA PRO A 191 -0.91 13.84 5.98
C PRO A 191 0.09 13.37 7.05
N VAL A 192 0.22 12.04 7.18
CA VAL A 192 1.24 11.36 7.98
C VAL A 192 2.08 10.48 7.05
N TYR A 193 3.33 10.87 6.85
CA TYR A 193 4.27 10.13 6.04
C TYR A 193 4.80 8.91 6.79
N ALA A 194 4.44 7.71 6.33
CA ALA A 194 4.90 6.42 6.84
C ALA A 194 6.32 6.12 6.31
N LYS A 195 7.31 6.86 6.82
CA LYS A 195 8.69 6.82 6.34
C LYS A 195 9.34 5.43 6.51
N TYR A 196 8.89 4.65 7.49
CA TYR A 196 9.35 3.27 7.70
C TYR A 196 9.05 2.35 6.51
N GLY A 197 8.04 2.67 5.70
CA GLY A 197 7.59 1.88 4.56
C GLY A 197 8.06 2.40 3.21
N ASP A 198 8.70 3.57 3.16
CA ASP A 198 9.12 4.18 1.89
C ASP A 198 10.09 3.27 1.10
N ARG A 199 9.58 2.82 -0.03
CA ARG A 199 10.28 2.02 -1.05
C ARG A 199 10.34 2.73 -2.39
N ASN A 200 10.23 4.07 -2.40
CA ASN A 200 10.18 4.88 -3.62
C ASN A 200 11.59 5.15 -4.17
N PHE A 201 12.26 4.12 -4.64
CA PHE A 201 13.67 4.15 -5.12
C PHE A 201 13.95 5.13 -6.26
N PHE A 202 12.91 5.63 -6.93
CA PHE A 202 13.05 6.50 -8.11
C PHE A 202 12.65 7.96 -7.86
N GLU A 203 12.19 8.31 -6.67
CA GLU A 203 11.86 9.70 -6.33
C GLU A 203 13.13 10.46 -5.94
N THR A 204 13.66 11.28 -6.86
CA THR A 204 14.89 12.05 -6.66
C THR A 204 14.70 13.32 -5.84
N ALA A 205 13.48 13.81 -5.72
CA ALA A 205 13.13 14.96 -4.89
C ALA A 205 11.68 14.81 -4.36
N PRO A 206 11.46 15.03 -3.06
CA PRO A 206 10.10 15.00 -2.53
C PRO A 206 9.29 16.17 -3.13
N PRO A 207 8.01 15.94 -3.48
CA PRO A 207 7.13 17.01 -3.89
C PRO A 207 6.97 18.02 -2.76
N GLN A 208 6.80 19.30 -3.11
CA GLN A 208 6.42 20.30 -2.12
C GLN A 208 5.01 20.00 -1.61
N THR A 209 4.88 19.70 -0.32
CA THR A 209 3.57 19.49 0.30
C THR A 209 3.07 20.78 0.92
N PRO A 210 1.80 21.18 0.69
CA PRO A 210 1.22 22.29 1.42
C PRO A 210 1.12 21.97 2.91
N GLY A 211 1.60 22.87 3.76
CA GLY A 211 1.48 22.71 5.20
C GLY A 211 2.52 21.81 5.86
N LYS A 212 2.27 21.46 7.13
CA LYS A 212 3.17 20.61 7.92
C LYS A 212 2.83 19.14 7.69
N THR A 213 3.74 18.40 7.08
CA THR A 213 3.66 16.93 7.00
C THR A 213 4.19 16.34 8.30
N LEU A 214 3.40 15.48 8.93
CA LEU A 214 3.85 14.66 10.05
C LEU A 214 4.60 13.45 9.50
N ALA A 215 5.63 12.97 10.21
CA ALA A 215 6.38 11.79 9.80
C ALA A 215 6.41 10.75 10.91
N ALA A 216 6.13 9.49 10.54
CA ALA A 216 6.22 8.32 11.39
C ALA A 216 7.48 7.52 10.97
N GLU A 217 8.47 7.44 11.84
CA GLU A 217 9.68 6.62 11.63
C GLU A 217 9.41 5.13 11.93
N THR A 218 8.37 4.85 12.73
CA THR A 218 7.84 3.52 13.04
C THR A 218 6.31 3.54 13.02
N PRO A 219 5.63 2.40 12.84
CA PRO A 219 4.17 2.35 12.95
C PRO A 219 3.62 2.93 14.25
N LYS A 220 4.29 2.71 15.38
CA LYS A 220 3.87 3.21 16.70
C LYS A 220 3.88 4.72 16.82
N ASP A 221 4.62 5.42 15.97
CA ASP A 221 4.64 6.89 15.98
C ASP A 221 3.32 7.48 15.50
N ILE A 222 2.52 6.73 14.70
CA ILE A 222 1.19 7.14 14.25
C ILE A 222 0.29 7.45 15.47
N VAL A 223 0.27 6.55 16.47
CA VAL A 223 -0.52 6.75 17.68
C VAL A 223 -0.04 8.00 18.45
N LYS A 224 1.28 8.19 18.60
CA LYS A 224 1.84 9.36 19.30
C LYS A 224 1.55 10.69 18.60
N LEU A 225 1.34 10.66 17.29
CA LEU A 225 1.03 11.85 16.50
C LEU A 225 -0.45 12.22 16.55
N LEU A 226 -1.33 11.25 16.86
CA LEU A 226 -2.78 11.41 16.78
C LEU A 226 -3.49 11.40 18.13
N LEU A 227 -2.87 10.85 19.18
CA LEU A 227 -3.38 10.76 20.55
C LEU A 227 -2.47 11.44 21.55
#